data_b869566d273b85edee783b267c28e89a
#
_entry.id   b869566d273b85edee783b267c28e89a
#
_cell.length_a   1.000
_cell.length_b   1.000
_cell.length_c   1.000
_cell.angle_alpha   90.00
_cell.angle_beta   90.00
_cell.angle_gamma   90.00
#
_symmetry.space_group_name_H-M   'P 1'
#
loop_
_entity.id
_entity.type
_entity.pdbx_description
1 polymer ?
#
loop_
_entity_poly.entity_id
_entity_poly.type
_entity_poly.pdbx_seq_one_letter_code
_entity_poly.pdbx_strand_id
1 'polypeptide(L)'
;MDASYGERKIHEILEKADLNYKMEYVFPELRSSNGRPLRFDFVVFDDDGNIDFIIEYQGKQHYEPSSKFGGKKGFYQQQFNDNKKRRFCALHDFNLIEIPYTEENLLSYDYIMKKAGY
;
A
#
# COMPACT_ATOMS: atom_id res chain seq x y z
N MET A 1 15.11 0.62 8.68
CA MET A 1 14.00 -0.17 9.26
C MET A 1 13.66 -1.33 8.34
N ASP A 2 13.58 -2.52 8.89
CA ASP A 2 13.29 -3.70 8.07
C ASP A 2 11.82 -3.71 7.65
N ALA A 3 11.59 -4.16 6.43
CA ALA A 3 10.23 -4.37 5.93
C ALA A 3 9.56 -5.49 6.74
N SER A 4 8.25 -5.38 6.92
CA SER A 4 7.46 -6.41 7.57
C SER A 4 7.44 -7.68 6.73
N TYR A 5 7.01 -8.79 7.36
CA TYR A 5 6.86 -10.07 6.64
C TYR A 5 5.95 -9.90 5.41
N GLY A 6 4.80 -9.25 5.58
CA GLY A 6 3.86 -9.07 4.49
C GLY A 6 4.44 -8.26 3.32
N GLU A 7 5.14 -7.19 3.62
CA GLU A 7 5.78 -6.38 2.58
C GLU A 7 6.85 -7.17 1.83
N ARG A 8 7.69 -7.91 2.57
CA ARG A 8 8.72 -8.75 1.94
C ARG A 8 8.10 -9.81 1.05
N LYS A 9 7.00 -10.41 1.51
CA LYS A 9 6.31 -11.45 0.74
C LYS A 9 5.71 -10.90 -0.54
N ILE A 10 5.08 -9.74 -0.47
CA ILE A 10 4.53 -9.07 -1.66
C ILE A 10 5.64 -8.76 -2.66
N HIS A 11 6.74 -8.18 -2.18
CA HIS A 11 7.89 -7.88 -3.04
C HIS A 11 8.39 -9.14 -3.77
N GLU A 12 8.56 -10.23 -3.03
CA GLU A 12 9.00 -11.52 -3.59
C GLU A 12 8.03 -12.01 -4.67
N ILE A 13 6.74 -11.92 -4.41
CA ILE A 13 5.70 -12.37 -5.36
C ILE A 13 5.76 -11.56 -6.66
N LEU A 14 5.83 -10.23 -6.55
CA LEU A 14 5.87 -9.35 -7.73
C LEU A 14 7.15 -9.57 -8.55
N GLU A 15 8.27 -9.78 -7.87
CA GLU A 15 9.54 -10.01 -8.52
C GLU A 15 9.55 -11.35 -9.27
N LYS A 16 9.08 -12.42 -8.63
CA LYS A 16 9.00 -13.74 -9.26
C LYS A 16 8.05 -13.78 -10.44
N ALA A 17 6.99 -12.99 -10.39
CA ALA A 17 6.03 -12.89 -11.49
C ALA A 17 6.52 -12.01 -12.64
N ASP A 18 7.70 -11.40 -12.48
CA ASP A 18 8.30 -10.50 -13.47
C ASP A 18 7.39 -9.35 -13.85
N LEU A 19 6.66 -8.82 -12.86
CA LEU A 19 5.80 -7.66 -13.06
C LEU A 19 6.63 -6.38 -13.03
N ASN A 20 6.17 -5.37 -13.76
CA ASN A 20 6.79 -4.05 -13.73
C ASN A 20 6.21 -3.28 -12.54
N TYR A 21 7.02 -3.03 -11.51
CA TYR A 21 6.53 -2.37 -10.30
C TYR A 21 7.60 -1.47 -9.68
N LYS A 22 7.15 -0.53 -8.86
CA LYS A 22 8.02 0.33 -8.05
C LYS A 22 7.55 0.29 -6.62
N MET A 23 8.51 0.38 -5.70
CA MET A 23 8.25 0.39 -4.25
C MET A 23 8.35 1.81 -3.71
N GLU A 24 7.66 2.06 -2.59
CA GLU A 24 7.73 3.35 -1.90
C GLU A 24 7.44 4.51 -2.86
N TYR A 25 6.38 4.36 -3.66
CA TYR A 25 6.08 5.28 -4.75
C TYR A 25 5.38 6.54 -4.24
N VAL A 26 5.82 7.70 -4.73
CA VAL A 26 5.33 9.01 -4.32
C VAL A 26 4.70 9.74 -5.51
N PHE A 27 3.52 10.34 -5.27
CA PHE A 27 2.93 11.30 -6.18
C PHE A 27 3.17 12.70 -5.60
N PRO A 28 3.73 13.64 -6.36
CA PRO A 28 4.07 14.96 -5.81
C PRO A 28 2.92 15.72 -5.17
N GLU A 29 1.72 15.54 -5.68
CA GLU A 29 0.51 16.22 -5.19
C GLU A 29 -0.12 15.57 -3.96
N LEU A 30 0.32 14.36 -3.58
CA LEU A 30 -0.25 13.64 -2.44
C LEU A 30 0.63 13.79 -1.21
N ARG A 31 0.20 14.65 -0.27
CA ARG A 31 1.00 14.97 0.91
C ARG A 31 0.17 14.89 2.18
N SER A 32 0.85 14.63 3.29
CA SER A 32 0.24 14.68 4.61
C SER A 32 -0.01 16.13 5.02
N SER A 33 -0.70 16.34 6.14
CA SER A 33 -1.00 17.68 6.66
C SER A 33 0.25 18.49 6.97
N ASN A 34 1.39 17.86 7.26
CA ASN A 34 2.65 18.56 7.51
C ASN A 34 3.50 18.75 6.25
N GLY A 35 2.94 18.47 5.07
CA GLY A 35 3.61 18.70 3.79
C GLY A 35 4.53 17.60 3.34
N ARG A 36 4.65 16.51 4.09
CA ARG A 36 5.50 15.37 3.70
C ARG A 36 4.78 14.50 2.67
N PRO A 37 5.50 13.98 1.65
CA PRO A 37 4.86 13.11 0.69
C PRO A 37 4.37 11.82 1.35
N LEU A 38 3.18 11.38 0.93
CA LEU A 38 2.66 10.08 1.33
C LEU A 38 3.12 9.06 0.30
N ARG A 39 3.46 7.84 0.76
CA ARG A 39 4.02 6.80 -0.09
C ARG A 39 3.09 5.63 -0.18
N PHE A 40 3.04 5.03 -1.37
CA PHE A 40 2.39 3.75 -1.57
C PHE A 40 3.45 2.65 -1.56
N ASP A 41 3.13 1.53 -0.91
CA ASP A 41 4.10 0.44 -0.78
C ASP A 41 4.55 -0.09 -2.13
N PHE A 42 3.60 -0.34 -3.04
CA PHE A 42 3.90 -0.86 -4.38
C PHE A 42 2.94 -0.26 -5.39
N VAL A 43 3.48 0.11 -6.54
CA VAL A 43 2.68 0.50 -7.70
C VAL A 43 3.08 -0.44 -8.85
N VAL A 44 2.10 -1.14 -9.42
CA VAL A 44 2.30 -2.08 -10.52
C VAL A 44 1.86 -1.41 -11.81
N PHE A 45 2.69 -1.52 -12.84
CA PHE A 45 2.45 -0.90 -14.15
C PHE A 45 2.12 -1.97 -15.18
N ASP A 46 1.27 -1.63 -16.14
CA ASP A 46 0.99 -2.50 -17.26
C ASP A 46 2.10 -2.40 -18.33
N ASP A 47 1.93 -3.14 -19.42
CA ASP A 47 2.93 -3.18 -20.50
C ASP A 47 3.07 -1.85 -21.24
N ASP A 48 2.07 -0.99 -21.16
CA ASP A 48 2.09 0.34 -21.77
C ASP A 48 2.69 1.42 -20.85
N GLY A 49 3.08 1.03 -19.64
CA GLY A 49 3.64 1.95 -18.66
C GLY A 49 2.61 2.71 -17.84
N ASN A 50 1.34 2.37 -17.98
CA ASN A 50 0.28 2.96 -17.16
C ASN A 50 0.15 2.21 -15.84
N ILE A 51 -0.37 2.90 -14.81
CA ILE A 51 -0.61 2.27 -13.52
C ILE A 51 -1.73 1.24 -13.67
N ASP A 52 -1.42 -0.01 -13.35
CA ASP A 52 -2.40 -1.12 -13.37
C ASP A 52 -3.13 -1.19 -12.03
N PHE A 53 -2.38 -1.33 -10.93
CA PHE A 53 -2.95 -1.31 -9.60
C PHE A 53 -1.89 -0.91 -8.58
N ILE A 54 -2.36 -0.50 -7.40
CA ILE A 54 -1.53 -0.03 -6.29
C ILE A 54 -1.78 -0.93 -5.09
N ILE A 55 -0.72 -1.33 -4.40
CA ILE A 55 -0.83 -2.20 -3.22
C ILE A 55 -0.38 -1.45 -1.98
N GLU A 56 -1.20 -1.49 -0.93
CA GLU A 56 -0.85 -1.06 0.41
C GLU A 56 -0.97 -2.25 1.35
N TYR A 57 0.12 -2.58 2.03
CA TYR A 57 0.09 -3.59 3.08
C TYR A 57 -0.19 -2.89 4.40
N GLN A 58 -1.23 -3.32 5.08
CA GLN A 58 -1.66 -2.67 6.32
C GLN A 58 -1.32 -3.53 7.52
N GLY A 59 -0.25 -3.13 8.21
CA GLY A 59 0.13 -3.76 9.46
C GLY A 59 -0.85 -3.45 10.57
N LYS A 60 -0.65 -4.04 11.73
CA LYS A 60 -1.54 -3.92 12.88
C LYS A 60 -1.79 -2.46 13.30
N GLN A 61 -0.79 -1.60 13.15
CA GLN A 61 -0.89 -0.18 13.51
C GLN A 61 -1.94 0.59 12.72
N HIS A 62 -2.42 0.07 11.59
CA HIS A 62 -3.50 0.67 10.82
C HIS A 62 -4.86 0.45 11.46
N TYR A 63 -4.98 -0.51 12.39
CA TYR A 63 -6.25 -0.94 12.96
C TYR A 63 -6.40 -0.62 14.43
N GLU A 64 -5.30 -0.43 15.14
CA GLU A 64 -5.33 -0.13 16.57
C GLU A 64 -4.15 0.73 16.99
N PRO A 65 -4.31 1.56 18.05
CA PRO A 65 -3.21 2.36 18.57
C PRO A 65 -2.06 1.49 19.05
N SER A 66 -0.83 1.98 18.87
CA SER A 66 0.38 1.33 19.33
C SER A 66 1.35 2.38 19.85
N SER A 67 1.92 2.16 21.03
CA SER A 67 2.90 3.09 21.60
C SER A 67 4.12 3.25 20.69
N LYS A 68 4.48 2.20 19.95
CA LYS A 68 5.58 2.22 18.99
C LYS A 68 5.33 3.21 17.84
N PHE A 69 4.06 3.45 17.50
CA PHE A 69 3.67 4.32 16.39
C PHE A 69 2.90 5.56 16.85
N GLY A 70 3.21 6.07 18.05
CA GLY A 70 2.66 7.34 18.55
C GLY A 70 1.35 7.25 19.30
N GLY A 71 0.92 6.04 19.74
CA GLY A 71 -0.30 5.87 20.51
C GLY A 71 -1.56 6.26 19.75
N LYS A 72 -2.54 6.83 20.46
CA LYS A 72 -3.81 7.24 19.85
C LYS A 72 -3.65 8.33 18.79
N LYS A 73 -2.80 9.32 19.06
CA LYS A 73 -2.55 10.42 18.12
C LYS A 73 -1.95 9.87 16.82
N GLY A 74 -0.97 8.98 16.93
CA GLY A 74 -0.36 8.33 15.78
C GLY A 74 -1.37 7.51 14.99
N PHE A 75 -2.26 6.80 15.69
CA PHE A 75 -3.32 6.02 15.06
C PHE A 75 -4.27 6.90 14.24
N TYR A 76 -4.74 8.00 14.82
CA TYR A 76 -5.65 8.91 14.11
C TYR A 76 -4.95 9.57 12.91
N GLN A 77 -3.67 9.91 13.04
CA GLN A 77 -2.90 10.45 11.93
C GLN A 77 -2.76 9.42 10.80
N GLN A 78 -2.54 8.16 11.15
CA GLN A 78 -2.46 7.06 10.20
C GLN A 78 -3.78 6.90 9.45
N GLN A 79 -4.90 6.91 10.18
CA GLN A 79 -6.23 6.80 9.57
C GLN A 79 -6.51 7.98 8.62
N PHE A 80 -6.13 9.19 9.02
CA PHE A 80 -6.29 10.37 8.18
C PHE A 80 -5.50 10.23 6.88
N ASN A 81 -4.25 9.78 6.97
CA ASN A 81 -3.41 9.57 5.80
C ASN A 81 -3.94 8.45 4.90
N ASP A 82 -4.43 7.37 5.50
CA ASP A 82 -5.02 6.26 4.74
C ASP A 82 -6.24 6.72 3.94
N ASN A 83 -7.11 7.52 4.57
CA ASN A 83 -8.28 8.06 3.89
C ASN A 83 -7.89 9.03 2.78
N LYS A 84 -6.84 9.79 2.98
CA LYS A 84 -6.31 10.72 1.97
C LYS A 84 -5.81 9.96 0.75
N LYS A 85 -5.10 8.86 0.97
CA LYS A 85 -4.62 7.98 -0.11
C LYS A 85 -5.79 7.36 -0.88
N ARG A 86 -6.82 6.89 -0.17
CA ARG A 86 -8.01 6.30 -0.80
C ARG A 86 -8.73 7.31 -1.69
N ARG A 87 -8.90 8.54 -1.19
CA ARG A 87 -9.53 9.61 -1.98
C ARG A 87 -8.71 9.97 -3.20
N PHE A 88 -7.40 10.06 -3.05
CA PHE A 88 -6.51 10.34 -4.17
C PHE A 88 -6.66 9.29 -5.26
N CYS A 89 -6.63 8.01 -4.89
CA CYS A 89 -6.77 6.93 -5.85
C CYS A 89 -8.14 6.95 -6.52
N ALA A 90 -9.20 7.24 -5.77
CA ALA A 90 -10.56 7.34 -6.33
C ALA A 90 -10.66 8.48 -7.35
N LEU A 91 -10.07 9.63 -7.04
CA LEU A 91 -10.09 10.79 -7.94
C LEU A 91 -9.33 10.54 -9.25
N HIS A 92 -8.27 9.74 -9.20
CA HIS A 92 -7.45 9.42 -10.36
C HIS A 92 -7.84 8.12 -11.03
N ASP A 93 -8.88 7.47 -10.54
CA ASP A 93 -9.34 6.17 -11.04
C ASP A 93 -8.25 5.09 -10.96
N PHE A 94 -7.44 5.16 -9.92
CA PHE A 94 -6.42 4.15 -9.65
C PHE A 94 -7.02 3.01 -8.83
N ASN A 95 -6.69 1.78 -9.19
CA ASN A 95 -7.14 0.59 -8.47
C ASN A 95 -6.25 0.34 -7.26
N LEU A 96 -6.71 0.75 -6.08
CA LEU A 96 -5.98 0.57 -4.83
C LEU A 96 -6.46 -0.70 -4.14
N ILE A 97 -5.53 -1.62 -3.89
CA ILE A 97 -5.82 -2.81 -3.09
C ILE A 97 -5.11 -2.71 -1.75
N GLU A 98 -5.85 -2.95 -0.68
CA GLU A 98 -5.35 -2.91 0.68
C GLU A 98 -5.32 -4.32 1.23
N ILE A 99 -4.14 -4.76 1.68
CA ILE A 99 -3.96 -6.12 2.19
C ILE A 99 -3.72 -6.04 3.69
N PRO A 100 -4.68 -6.49 4.52
CA PRO A 100 -4.52 -6.44 5.96
C PRO A 100 -3.52 -7.50 6.44
N TYR A 101 -2.84 -7.19 7.53
CA TYR A 101 -1.87 -8.12 8.12
C TYR A 101 -2.51 -9.47 8.50
N THR A 102 -3.81 -9.47 8.78
CA THR A 102 -4.56 -10.69 9.12
C THR A 102 -4.64 -11.68 7.97
N GLU A 103 -4.37 -11.21 6.73
CA GLU A 103 -4.41 -12.05 5.52
C GLU A 103 -3.02 -12.34 4.98
N GLU A 104 -1.95 -12.00 5.71
CA GLU A 104 -0.59 -12.18 5.20
C GLU A 104 -0.24 -13.64 4.89
N ASN A 105 -0.89 -14.60 5.56
CA ASN A 105 -0.67 -16.02 5.29
C ASN A 105 -1.35 -16.50 4.02
N LEU A 106 -2.22 -15.67 3.43
CA LEU A 106 -2.92 -15.98 2.19
C LEU A 106 -2.18 -15.44 0.96
N LEU A 107 -1.10 -14.69 1.16
CA LEU A 107 -0.41 -14.00 0.09
C LEU A 107 0.15 -14.97 -0.94
N SER A 108 -0.25 -14.77 -2.21
CA SER A 108 0.22 -15.48 -3.38
C SER A 108 0.00 -14.58 -4.59
N TYR A 109 0.56 -14.94 -5.72
CA TYR A 109 0.29 -14.24 -6.98
C TYR A 109 -1.22 -14.22 -7.26
N ASP A 110 -1.89 -15.38 -7.14
CA ASP A 110 -3.32 -15.48 -7.42
C ASP A 110 -4.15 -14.61 -6.47
N TYR A 111 -3.77 -14.56 -5.18
CA TYR A 111 -4.45 -13.72 -4.21
C TYR A 111 -4.39 -12.24 -4.62
N ILE A 112 -3.19 -11.77 -4.98
CA ILE A 112 -2.98 -10.37 -5.36
C ILE A 112 -3.74 -10.05 -6.64
N MET A 113 -3.62 -10.89 -7.66
CA MET A 113 -4.27 -10.65 -8.94
C MET A 113 -5.79 -10.67 -8.83
N LYS A 114 -6.33 -11.57 -8.01
CA LYS A 114 -7.76 -11.63 -7.75
C LYS A 114 -8.27 -10.37 -7.04
N LYS A 115 -7.53 -9.90 -6.06
CA LYS A 115 -7.86 -8.63 -5.38
C LYS A 115 -7.83 -7.46 -6.36
N ALA A 116 -6.95 -7.48 -7.32
CA ALA A 116 -6.84 -6.43 -8.34
C ALA A 116 -7.93 -6.53 -9.42
N GLY A 117 -8.74 -7.59 -9.40
CA GLY A 117 -9.85 -7.75 -10.34
C GLY A 117 -9.56 -8.64 -11.54
N TYR A 118 -8.50 -9.40 -11.47
CA TYR A 118 -8.13 -10.33 -12.55
C TYR A 118 -8.72 -11.71 -12.37
#